data_06a17c9c2821f2eb4a9a7b57ff60996f
#
_entry.id   06a17c9c2821f2eb4a9a7b57ff60996f
#
_cell.length_a   1.000
_cell.length_b   1.000
_cell.length_c   1.000
_cell.angle_alpha   90.00
_cell.angle_beta   90.00
_cell.angle_gamma   90.00
#
_symmetry.space_group_name_H-M   'P 1'
#
loop_
_entity.id
_entity.type
_entity.pdbx_description
1 polymer ?
#
loop_
_entity_poly.entity_id
_entity_poly.type
_entity_poly.pdbx_seq_one_letter_code
_entity_poly.pdbx_strand_id
1 'polypeptide(L)'
;MEILQPPGWMRPKGYANGVAAKGRMVFVSGMVGWDAQGVFRTSEFAGQVRQALANVVAVLAEANARPEHIVRMTWYVCDKREYVAAYPGIGAAYREIIGGHFPAMTAVEVAALVEDAAKVEIEVTAVVPE
;
A
#
# COMPACT_ATOMS: atom_id res chain seq x y z
N MET A 1 -13.93 -10.88 5.76
CA MET A 1 -12.78 -11.01 4.84
C MET A 1 -12.14 -12.37 5.04
N GLU A 2 -11.93 -13.09 3.98
CA GLU A 2 -11.33 -14.42 4.01
C GLU A 2 -9.95 -14.37 3.35
N ILE A 3 -8.94 -14.89 4.04
CA ILE A 3 -7.57 -14.99 3.51
C ILE A 3 -7.46 -16.33 2.78
N LEU A 4 -7.01 -16.28 1.54
CA LEU A 4 -6.91 -17.47 0.68
C LEU A 4 -5.48 -17.97 0.65
N GLN A 5 -5.27 -19.18 1.17
CA GLN A 5 -3.97 -19.81 1.26
C GLN A 5 -4.08 -21.27 0.86
N PRO A 6 -3.62 -21.67 -0.35
CA PRO A 6 -3.68 -23.09 -0.73
C PRO A 6 -2.88 -23.96 0.23
N PRO A 7 -3.37 -25.14 0.57
CA PRO A 7 -2.65 -26.06 1.46
C PRO A 7 -1.27 -26.42 0.88
N GLY A 8 -0.26 -26.41 1.74
CA GLY A 8 1.09 -26.81 1.35
C GLY A 8 1.92 -25.71 0.69
N TRP A 9 1.34 -24.56 0.40
CA TRP A 9 2.10 -23.44 -0.16
C TRP A 9 2.98 -22.80 0.92
N MET A 10 4.12 -22.28 0.49
CA MET A 10 4.97 -21.49 1.37
C MET A 10 4.20 -20.28 1.91
N ARG A 11 4.35 -20.02 3.20
CA ARG A 11 3.67 -18.89 3.84
C ARG A 11 4.17 -17.57 3.27
N PRO A 12 3.28 -16.69 2.79
CA PRO A 12 3.70 -15.38 2.28
C PRO A 12 4.17 -14.48 3.43
N LYS A 13 5.15 -13.62 3.14
CA LYS A 13 5.72 -12.68 4.10
C LYS A 13 5.32 -11.26 3.73
N GLY A 14 4.54 -10.60 4.59
CA GLY A 14 4.13 -9.21 4.40
C GLY A 14 3.02 -9.02 3.39
N TYR A 15 2.31 -10.08 3.00
CA TYR A 15 1.16 -10.02 2.08
C TYR A 15 0.33 -11.30 2.22
N ALA A 16 -0.88 -11.28 1.67
CA ALA A 16 -1.70 -12.48 1.51
C ALA A 16 -1.66 -12.91 0.04
N ASN A 17 -1.74 -14.23 -0.22
CA ASN A 17 -1.80 -14.72 -1.59
C ASN A 17 -3.10 -14.34 -2.28
N GLY A 18 -4.19 -14.28 -1.52
CA GLY A 18 -5.49 -13.87 -2.04
C GLY A 18 -6.40 -13.47 -0.89
N VAL A 19 -7.43 -12.71 -1.24
CA VAL A 19 -8.45 -12.25 -0.28
C VAL A 19 -9.80 -12.34 -0.97
N ALA A 20 -10.80 -12.89 -0.25
CA ALA A 20 -12.19 -12.82 -0.66
C ALA A 20 -12.94 -11.94 0.33
N ALA A 21 -13.77 -11.04 -0.17
CA ALA A 21 -14.51 -10.11 0.68
C ALA A 21 -15.83 -9.76 0.04
N LYS A 22 -16.79 -9.36 0.89
CA LYS A 22 -18.12 -8.94 0.46
C LYS A 22 -18.46 -7.65 1.20
N GLY A 23 -19.00 -6.68 0.48
CA GLY A 23 -19.38 -5.41 1.06
C GLY A 23 -19.31 -4.27 0.07
N ARG A 24 -19.20 -3.05 0.59
CA ARG A 24 -19.10 -1.84 -0.21
C ARG A 24 -17.65 -1.64 -0.65
N MET A 25 -17.44 -1.53 -1.93
CA MET A 25 -16.08 -1.36 -2.49
C MET A 25 -15.67 0.11 -2.47
N VAL A 26 -14.41 0.34 -2.09
CA VAL A 26 -13.79 1.67 -2.08
C VAL A 26 -12.50 1.60 -2.89
N PHE A 27 -12.37 2.48 -3.86
CA PHE A 27 -11.22 2.53 -4.76
C PHE A 27 -10.39 3.77 -4.48
N VAL A 28 -9.12 3.58 -4.12
CA VAL A 28 -8.19 4.69 -3.88
C VAL A 28 -7.23 4.74 -5.06
N SER A 29 -7.16 5.89 -5.72
CA SER A 29 -6.24 6.08 -6.85
C SER A 29 -4.79 5.99 -6.37
N GLY A 30 -3.85 5.87 -7.31
CA GLY A 30 -2.44 5.83 -6.97
C GLY A 30 -2.02 7.04 -6.15
N MET A 31 -1.49 6.78 -4.95
CA MET A 31 -1.00 7.81 -4.03
C MET A 31 0.52 7.81 -4.05
N VAL A 32 1.11 8.96 -4.37
CA VAL A 32 2.55 9.17 -4.23
C VAL A 32 2.85 9.77 -2.86
N GLY A 33 4.13 9.91 -2.54
CA GLY A 33 4.57 10.37 -1.21
C GLY A 33 4.62 11.88 -1.05
N TRP A 34 3.65 12.61 -1.59
CA TRP A 34 3.55 14.05 -1.34
C TRP A 34 2.50 14.35 -0.28
N ASP A 35 2.57 15.55 0.32
CA ASP A 35 1.63 15.96 1.36
C ASP A 35 0.29 16.45 0.76
N ALA A 36 -0.59 16.95 1.63
CA ALA A 36 -1.91 17.41 1.22
C ALA A 36 -1.88 18.59 0.22
N GLN A 37 -0.75 19.29 0.12
CA GLN A 37 -0.57 20.38 -0.82
C GLN A 37 0.18 19.95 -2.09
N GLY A 38 0.44 18.63 -2.24
CA GLY A 38 1.16 18.12 -3.40
C GLY A 38 2.66 18.39 -3.37
N VAL A 39 3.24 18.50 -2.17
CA VAL A 39 4.68 18.80 -2.00
C VAL A 39 5.39 17.58 -1.41
N PHE A 40 6.47 17.14 -2.08
CA PHE A 40 7.32 16.09 -1.56
C PHE A 40 8.23 16.68 -0.48
N ARG A 41 8.12 16.17 0.76
CA ARG A 41 8.90 16.64 1.89
C ARG A 41 10.18 15.86 2.10
N THR A 42 10.32 14.71 1.44
CA THR A 42 11.51 13.87 1.55
C THR A 42 11.79 13.16 0.23
N SER A 43 13.07 12.89 0.00
CA SER A 43 13.51 12.02 -1.10
C SER A 43 13.85 10.62 -0.61
N GLU A 44 13.74 10.35 0.69
CA GLU A 44 13.96 9.01 1.21
C GLU A 44 12.83 8.07 0.83
N PHE A 45 13.18 6.85 0.40
CA PHE A 45 12.19 5.89 -0.07
C PHE A 45 11.17 5.57 1.02
N ALA A 46 11.64 5.17 2.21
CA ALA A 46 10.74 4.82 3.32
C ALA A 46 9.89 6.01 3.77
N GLY A 47 10.43 7.23 3.70
CA GLY A 47 9.67 8.44 4.01
C GLY A 47 8.55 8.68 3.01
N GLN A 48 8.81 8.44 1.73
CA GLN A 48 7.76 8.54 0.70
C GLN A 48 6.71 7.44 0.87
N VAL A 49 7.11 6.23 1.25
CA VAL A 49 6.17 5.15 1.55
C VAL A 49 5.25 5.55 2.70
N ARG A 50 5.83 6.07 3.78
CA ARG A 50 5.06 6.52 4.94
C ARG A 50 3.99 7.54 4.52
N GLN A 51 4.38 8.54 3.76
CA GLN A 51 3.45 9.58 3.31
C GLN A 51 2.39 9.02 2.38
N ALA A 52 2.78 8.15 1.44
CA ALA A 52 1.82 7.53 0.51
C ALA A 52 0.79 6.69 1.27
N LEU A 53 1.22 5.90 2.26
CA LEU A 53 0.31 5.12 3.09
C LEU A 53 -0.62 6.02 3.91
N ALA A 54 -0.11 7.11 4.46
CA ALA A 54 -0.93 8.08 5.18
C ALA A 54 -1.99 8.69 4.26
N ASN A 55 -1.62 8.98 3.01
CA ASN A 55 -2.55 9.50 2.02
C ASN A 55 -3.67 8.48 1.72
N VAL A 56 -3.30 7.21 1.57
CA VAL A 56 -4.28 6.13 1.37
C VAL A 56 -5.28 6.10 2.52
N VAL A 57 -4.78 6.12 3.75
CA VAL A 57 -5.62 6.07 4.95
C VAL A 57 -6.55 7.29 5.02
N ALA A 58 -6.06 8.47 4.66
CA ALA A 58 -6.87 9.69 4.64
C ALA A 58 -8.02 9.59 3.64
N VAL A 59 -7.77 9.04 2.45
CA VAL A 59 -8.82 8.85 1.44
C VAL A 59 -9.82 7.80 1.90
N LEU A 60 -9.35 6.69 2.45
CA LEU A 60 -10.24 5.65 3.00
C LEU A 60 -11.19 6.21 4.06
N ALA A 61 -10.69 7.09 4.91
CA ALA A 61 -11.48 7.69 5.99
C ALA A 61 -12.69 8.47 5.46
N GLU A 62 -12.60 9.08 4.27
CA GLU A 62 -13.71 9.78 3.65
C GLU A 62 -14.88 8.84 3.33
N ALA A 63 -14.60 7.55 3.17
CA ALA A 63 -15.60 6.52 2.91
C ALA A 63 -15.95 5.72 4.18
N ASN A 64 -15.52 6.18 5.35
CA ASN A 64 -15.63 5.45 6.62
C ASN A 64 -14.97 4.06 6.53
N ALA A 65 -13.93 3.95 5.71
CA ALA A 65 -13.14 2.73 5.60
C ALA A 65 -11.87 2.86 6.43
N ARG A 66 -11.35 1.74 6.89
CA ARG A 66 -10.15 1.66 7.72
C ARG A 66 -9.10 0.77 7.06
N PRO A 67 -7.84 0.82 7.49
CA PRO A 67 -6.79 -0.01 6.91
C PRO A 67 -7.14 -1.51 6.87
N GLU A 68 -7.82 -2.02 7.88
CA GLU A 68 -8.21 -3.45 7.93
C GLU A 68 -9.23 -3.84 6.86
N HIS A 69 -9.84 -2.87 6.18
CA HIS A 69 -10.75 -3.13 5.07
C HIS A 69 -10.04 -3.27 3.73
N ILE A 70 -8.75 -2.99 3.67
CA ILE A 70 -7.97 -3.09 2.43
C ILE A 70 -7.91 -4.55 1.99
N VAL A 71 -8.25 -4.80 0.73
CA VAL A 71 -8.21 -6.15 0.15
C VAL A 71 -7.10 -6.31 -0.87
N ARG A 72 -6.66 -5.22 -1.50
CA ARG A 72 -5.59 -5.22 -2.49
C ARG A 72 -4.77 -3.94 -2.42
N MET A 73 -3.45 -4.10 -2.51
CA MET A 73 -2.51 -3.01 -2.69
C MET A 73 -1.61 -3.32 -3.87
N THR A 74 -1.41 -2.34 -4.74
CA THR A 74 -0.40 -2.44 -5.79
C THR A 74 0.62 -1.33 -5.58
N TRP A 75 1.89 -1.70 -5.56
CA TRP A 75 3.01 -0.81 -5.34
C TRP A 75 3.80 -0.71 -6.63
N TYR A 76 3.94 0.51 -7.14
CA TYR A 76 4.76 0.82 -8.31
C TYR A 76 6.01 1.53 -7.81
N VAL A 77 7.19 0.99 -8.09
CA VAL A 77 8.45 1.56 -7.63
C VAL A 77 9.36 1.84 -8.82
N CYS A 78 10.14 2.92 -8.74
CA CYS A 78 11.03 3.31 -9.84
C CYS A 78 12.36 2.54 -9.82
N ASP A 79 12.76 2.03 -8.64
CA ASP A 79 14.04 1.32 -8.49
C ASP A 79 13.86 0.17 -7.50
N LYS A 80 13.86 -1.04 -8.04
CA LYS A 80 13.69 -2.26 -7.26
C LYS A 80 14.77 -2.40 -6.18
N ARG A 81 16.01 -2.01 -6.47
CA ARG A 81 17.10 -2.12 -5.52
C ARG A 81 16.92 -1.19 -4.33
N GLU A 82 16.44 0.03 -4.59
CA GLU A 82 16.14 0.99 -3.53
C GLU A 82 15.00 0.49 -2.66
N TYR A 83 13.97 -0.06 -3.29
CA TYR A 83 12.83 -0.66 -2.61
C TYR A 83 13.26 -1.79 -1.67
N VAL A 84 14.04 -2.75 -2.17
CA VAL A 84 14.52 -3.88 -1.36
C VAL A 84 15.43 -3.41 -0.23
N ALA A 85 16.33 -2.45 -0.50
CA ALA A 85 17.22 -1.91 0.52
C ALA A 85 16.46 -1.18 1.63
N ALA A 86 15.27 -0.67 1.34
CA ALA A 86 14.45 0.09 2.30
C ALA A 86 13.47 -0.79 3.10
N TYR A 87 13.48 -2.12 2.94
CA TYR A 87 12.54 -3.01 3.60
C TYR A 87 12.34 -2.75 5.10
N PRO A 88 13.40 -2.58 5.92
CA PRO A 88 13.18 -2.31 7.34
C PRO A 88 12.37 -1.04 7.59
N GLY A 89 12.69 0.04 6.88
CA GLY A 89 11.95 1.30 7.00
C GLY A 89 10.53 1.20 6.46
N ILE A 90 10.34 0.47 5.35
CA ILE A 90 9.01 0.21 4.79
C ILE A 90 8.17 -0.57 5.80
N GLY A 91 8.73 -1.62 6.39
CA GLY A 91 8.04 -2.42 7.40
C GLY A 91 7.62 -1.59 8.62
N ALA A 92 8.50 -0.69 9.08
CA ALA A 92 8.19 0.19 10.19
C ALA A 92 7.05 1.15 9.85
N ALA A 93 7.11 1.78 8.66
CA ALA A 93 6.04 2.68 8.21
C ALA A 93 4.71 1.94 8.04
N TYR A 94 4.75 0.74 7.48
CA TYR A 94 3.56 -0.08 7.29
C TYR A 94 2.90 -0.42 8.62
N ARG A 95 3.69 -0.90 9.58
CA ARG A 95 3.16 -1.25 10.92
C ARG A 95 2.55 -0.04 11.62
N GLU A 96 3.16 1.13 11.46
CA GLU A 96 2.67 2.35 12.09
C GLU A 96 1.35 2.82 11.47
N ILE A 97 1.24 2.80 10.15
CA ILE A 97 0.12 3.42 9.42
C ILE A 97 -1.01 2.41 9.15
N ILE A 98 -0.67 1.20 8.72
CA ILE A 98 -1.65 0.17 8.36
C ILE A 98 -1.88 -0.80 9.52
N GLY A 99 -0.84 -1.15 10.24
CA GLY A 99 -0.92 -2.12 11.34
C GLY A 99 -0.58 -3.54 10.90
N GLY A 100 -1.18 -4.52 11.57
CA GLY A 100 -0.89 -5.94 11.35
C GLY A 100 -1.72 -6.60 10.26
N HIS A 101 -2.35 -5.82 9.40
CA HIS A 101 -3.20 -6.33 8.33
C HIS A 101 -2.42 -6.40 7.01
N PHE A 102 -2.40 -7.58 6.38
CA PHE A 102 -1.67 -7.81 5.13
C PHE A 102 -2.64 -8.31 4.06
N PRO A 103 -3.08 -7.44 3.14
CA PRO A 103 -3.97 -7.84 2.04
C PRO A 103 -3.20 -8.50 0.90
N ALA A 104 -3.93 -8.85 -0.16
CA ALA A 104 -3.29 -9.26 -1.41
C ALA A 104 -2.45 -8.09 -1.92
N MET A 105 -1.21 -8.35 -2.29
CA MET A 105 -0.26 -7.31 -2.71
C MET A 105 0.51 -7.69 -3.95
N THR A 106 0.81 -6.69 -4.75
CA THR A 106 1.72 -6.80 -5.88
C THR A 106 2.67 -5.61 -5.83
N ALA A 107 3.95 -5.83 -6.05
CA ALA A 107 4.93 -4.75 -6.17
C ALA A 107 5.72 -4.97 -7.46
N VAL A 108 5.82 -3.94 -8.29
CA VAL A 108 6.50 -3.99 -9.59
C VAL A 108 7.35 -2.75 -9.79
N GLU A 109 8.51 -2.93 -10.44
CA GLU A 109 9.31 -1.81 -10.89
C GLU A 109 8.72 -1.30 -12.20
N VAL A 110 8.63 0.02 -12.33
CA VAL A 110 8.15 0.70 -13.53
C VAL A 110 9.24 1.63 -14.08
N ALA A 111 9.17 1.95 -15.36
CA ALA A 111 10.17 2.80 -16.00
C ALA A 111 10.20 4.21 -15.39
N ALA A 112 9.04 4.75 -15.01
CA ALA A 112 8.93 6.06 -14.38
C ALA A 112 7.54 6.20 -13.77
N LEU A 113 7.43 7.09 -12.80
CA LEU A 113 6.14 7.57 -12.32
C LEU A 113 5.88 8.94 -12.94
N VAL A 114 4.63 9.35 -12.98
CA VAL A 114 4.26 10.61 -13.64
C VAL A 114 4.89 11.81 -12.94
N GLU A 115 4.94 11.77 -11.58
CA GLU A 115 5.59 12.83 -10.81
C GLU A 115 7.08 12.55 -10.70
N ASP A 116 7.92 13.47 -11.18
CA ASP A 116 9.38 13.28 -11.27
C ASP A 116 10.03 12.97 -9.91
N ALA A 117 9.52 13.57 -8.83
CA ALA A 117 10.09 13.36 -7.49
C ALA A 117 9.58 12.09 -6.81
N ALA A 118 8.60 11.40 -7.38
CA ALA A 118 8.03 10.21 -6.77
C ALA A 118 8.92 8.99 -7.00
N LYS A 119 9.15 8.23 -5.93
CA LYS A 119 9.88 6.96 -5.96
C LYS A 119 8.95 5.76 -5.82
N VAL A 120 7.75 5.99 -5.32
CA VAL A 120 6.73 4.96 -5.09
C VAL A 120 5.35 5.54 -5.33
N GLU A 121 4.46 4.70 -5.82
CA GLU A 121 3.03 4.99 -5.94
C GLU A 121 2.26 3.77 -5.47
N ILE A 122 1.26 3.97 -4.62
CA ILE A 122 0.48 2.88 -4.03
C ILE A 122 -0.99 3.09 -4.33
N GLU A 123 -1.63 2.09 -4.96
CA GLU A 123 -3.06 2.12 -5.18
C GLU A 123 -3.74 1.01 -4.37
N VAL A 124 -4.95 1.27 -3.91
CA VAL A 124 -5.64 0.41 -2.94
C VAL A 124 -7.09 0.20 -3.34
N THR A 125 -7.56 -1.01 -3.13
CA THR A 125 -9.00 -1.32 -3.10
C THR A 125 -9.33 -1.83 -1.72
N ALA A 126 -10.41 -1.33 -1.14
CA ALA A 126 -10.93 -1.78 0.14
C ALA A 126 -12.37 -2.25 -0.02
N VAL A 127 -12.81 -3.13 0.89
CA VAL A 127 -14.19 -3.58 0.96
C VAL A 127 -14.65 -3.42 2.40
N VAL A 128 -15.65 -2.57 2.59
CA VAL A 128 -16.23 -2.31 3.91
C VAL A 128 -17.40 -3.26 4.12
N PRO A 129 -17.38 -4.10 5.16
CA PRO A 129 -18.50 -5.01 5.43
C PRO A 129 -19.81 -4.26 5.60
N GLU A 130 -20.86 -4.85 5.13
CA GLU A 130 -22.22 -4.31 5.28
C GLU A 130 -22.81 -4.69 6.64
#